data_ca20b36d9cc9f01f92f565de226c15a4
#
_entry.id   ca20b36d9cc9f01f92f565de226c15a4
#
_cell.length_a   1.000
_cell.length_b   1.000
_cell.length_c   1.000
_cell.angle_alpha   90.00
_cell.angle_beta   90.00
_cell.angle_gamma   90.00
#
_symmetry.space_group_name_H-M   'P 1'
#
loop_
_entity.id
_entity.type
_entity.pdbx_description
1 polymer ?
#
loop_
_entity_poly.entity_id
_entity_poly.type
_entity_poly.pdbx_seq_one_letter_code
_entity_poly.pdbx_strand_id
1 'polypeptide(L)'
;MYHAKNCYVKIDNTEMEYVTFGNGTQPFIIIPGLGDALKTVRGTAVPFSYMYRTYAKYFKVYLFSRKNMIPKDYTIADMADDQAKVLKTLGISDACVMGVSQGGMISMHLAAKYPELVTKLVLANTAPYANDVIKTVVGTWIDMAKQGDFKD
;
A
#
# COMPACT_ATOMS: atom_id res chain seq x y z
N MET A 1 -4.36 21.53 -5.31
CA MET A 1 -3.06 21.04 -5.81
C MET A 1 -3.27 19.62 -6.33
N TYR A 2 -3.08 19.37 -7.61
CA TYR A 2 -3.23 18.07 -8.30
C TYR A 2 -4.54 17.32 -8.02
N HIS A 3 -5.65 18.03 -7.73
CA HIS A 3 -6.97 17.47 -7.40
C HIS A 3 -6.92 16.42 -6.26
N ALA A 4 -6.10 16.68 -5.24
CA ALA A 4 -5.90 15.77 -4.11
C ALA A 4 -7.19 15.53 -3.31
N LYS A 5 -7.54 14.25 -3.11
CA LYS A 5 -8.75 13.81 -2.40
C LYS A 5 -8.43 12.69 -1.42
N ASN A 6 -9.04 12.76 -0.24
CA ASN A 6 -9.13 11.64 0.68
C ASN A 6 -10.38 10.83 0.34
N CYS A 7 -10.22 9.53 0.18
CA CYS A 7 -11.26 8.63 -0.28
C CYS A 7 -11.27 7.36 0.57
N TYR A 8 -12.34 6.60 0.46
CA TYR A 8 -12.43 5.24 0.96
C TYR A 8 -13.17 4.36 -0.04
N VAL A 9 -12.95 3.07 0.04
CA VAL A 9 -13.66 2.05 -0.73
C VAL A 9 -14.11 0.96 0.23
N LYS A 10 -15.35 0.50 0.06
CA LYS A 10 -15.88 -0.64 0.82
C LYS A 10 -15.26 -1.93 0.31
N ILE A 11 -14.81 -2.75 1.24
CA ILE A 11 -14.21 -4.05 0.97
C ILE A 11 -14.67 -5.04 2.05
N ASP A 12 -15.30 -6.13 1.63
CA ASP A 12 -15.94 -7.09 2.54
C ASP A 12 -16.86 -6.36 3.56
N ASN A 13 -16.63 -6.54 4.85
CA ASN A 13 -17.39 -5.90 5.93
C ASN A 13 -16.70 -4.65 6.52
N THR A 14 -15.74 -4.08 5.82
CA THR A 14 -14.93 -2.95 6.29
C THR A 14 -14.66 -1.95 5.16
N GLU A 15 -13.77 -1.02 5.41
CA GLU A 15 -13.34 -0.01 4.45
C GLU A 15 -11.82 -0.01 4.31
N MET A 16 -11.36 0.39 3.15
CA MET A 16 -9.96 0.72 2.88
C MET A 16 -9.86 2.19 2.51
N GLU A 17 -9.05 2.93 3.26
CA GLU A 17 -8.79 4.33 2.98
C GLU A 17 -7.72 4.47 1.90
N TYR A 18 -7.88 5.48 1.07
CA TYR A 18 -6.87 5.84 0.09
C TYR A 18 -6.88 7.34 -0.19
N VAL A 19 -5.78 7.84 -0.72
CA VAL A 19 -5.72 9.18 -1.27
C VAL A 19 -5.47 9.09 -2.77
N THR A 20 -6.04 10.01 -3.52
CA THR A 20 -5.83 10.11 -4.96
C THR A 20 -5.52 11.54 -5.36
N PHE A 21 -4.63 11.69 -6.33
CA PHE A 21 -4.22 12.99 -6.89
C PHE A 21 -3.56 12.79 -8.26
N GLY A 22 -3.30 13.89 -8.95
CA GLY A 22 -2.58 13.87 -10.23
C GLY A 22 -3.46 14.20 -11.43
N ASN A 23 -2.81 14.66 -12.49
CA ASN A 23 -3.45 15.18 -13.70
C ASN A 23 -3.45 14.17 -14.87
N GLY A 24 -2.67 13.09 -14.75
CA GLY A 24 -2.61 12.04 -15.76
C GLY A 24 -3.80 11.09 -15.73
N THR A 25 -3.88 10.22 -16.72
CA THR A 25 -4.93 9.20 -16.85
C THR A 25 -4.41 7.81 -16.48
N GLN A 26 -3.09 7.55 -16.69
CA GLN A 26 -2.48 6.28 -16.35
C GLN A 26 -2.45 6.06 -14.84
N PRO A 27 -3.02 4.96 -14.30
CA PRO A 27 -2.99 4.68 -12.88
C PRO A 27 -1.56 4.40 -12.38
N PHE A 28 -1.19 5.03 -11.26
CA PHE A 28 0.02 4.77 -10.52
C PHE A 28 -0.33 4.48 -9.07
N ILE A 29 -0.17 3.23 -8.69
CA ILE A 29 -0.55 2.72 -7.37
C ILE A 29 0.67 2.72 -6.47
N ILE A 30 0.56 3.29 -5.28
CA ILE A 30 1.59 3.26 -4.26
C ILE A 30 1.07 2.41 -3.09
N ILE A 31 1.79 1.35 -2.76
CA ILE A 31 1.51 0.49 -1.60
C ILE A 31 2.62 0.73 -0.57
N PRO A 32 2.31 1.39 0.56
CA PRO A 32 3.29 1.77 1.56
C PRO A 32 3.78 0.58 2.39
N GLY A 33 4.83 0.81 3.17
CA GLY A 33 5.38 -0.15 4.12
C GLY A 33 4.54 -0.32 5.38
N LEU A 34 5.13 -0.93 6.40
CA LEU A 34 4.48 -1.28 7.67
C LEU A 34 3.94 -0.06 8.44
N GLY A 35 4.53 1.12 8.25
CA GLY A 35 4.07 2.34 8.92
C GLY A 35 2.60 2.68 8.68
N ASP A 36 2.02 2.21 7.56
CA ASP A 36 0.59 2.35 7.29
C ASP A 36 -0.31 1.56 8.27
N ALA A 37 0.20 0.49 8.85
CA ALA A 37 -0.52 -0.26 9.89
C ALA A 37 -0.66 0.54 11.21
N LEU A 38 0.21 1.52 11.42
CA LEU A 38 0.19 2.39 12.60
C LEU A 38 -0.66 3.65 12.38
N LYS A 39 -0.68 4.16 11.14
CA LYS A 39 -1.42 5.37 10.77
C LYS A 39 -1.80 5.31 9.31
N THR A 40 -3.11 5.29 9.04
CA THR A 40 -3.63 5.27 7.68
C THR A 40 -3.35 6.56 6.91
N VAL A 41 -3.55 6.53 5.61
CA VAL A 41 -3.38 7.71 4.72
C VAL A 41 -4.50 8.75 4.88
N ARG A 42 -5.45 8.54 5.77
CA ARG A 42 -6.57 9.46 6.02
C ARG A 42 -6.07 10.87 6.33
N GLY A 43 -6.61 11.85 5.64
CA GLY A 43 -6.25 13.27 5.84
C GLY A 43 -4.94 13.71 5.20
N THR A 44 -4.22 12.81 4.49
CA THR A 44 -2.88 13.09 3.98
C THR A 44 -2.83 13.40 2.47
N ALA A 45 -3.97 13.57 1.82
CA ALA A 45 -4.02 13.78 0.37
C ALA A 45 -3.15 14.97 -0.10
N VAL A 46 -3.21 16.10 0.59
CA VAL A 46 -2.43 17.31 0.21
C VAL A 46 -0.93 17.09 0.42
N PRO A 47 -0.44 16.67 1.61
CA PRO A 47 0.98 16.36 1.81
C PRO A 47 1.54 15.36 0.79
N PHE A 48 0.83 14.25 0.54
CA PHE A 48 1.30 13.27 -0.43
C PHE A 48 1.26 13.78 -1.87
N SER A 49 0.29 14.62 -2.24
CA SER A 49 0.27 15.24 -3.56
C SER A 49 1.48 16.15 -3.80
N TYR A 50 2.01 16.76 -2.76
CA TYR A 50 3.24 17.54 -2.82
C TYR A 50 4.48 16.65 -2.85
N MET A 51 4.55 15.63 -1.99
CA MET A 51 5.66 14.68 -1.93
C MET A 51 5.87 13.96 -3.28
N TYR A 52 4.78 13.49 -3.87
CA TYR A 52 4.78 12.76 -5.13
C TYR A 52 4.45 13.64 -6.36
N ARG A 53 4.68 14.96 -6.28
CA ARG A 53 4.32 15.92 -7.34
C ARG A 53 4.94 15.62 -8.71
N THR A 54 6.10 14.99 -8.73
CA THR A 54 6.76 14.59 -9.97
C THR A 54 5.93 13.54 -10.71
N TYR A 55 5.41 12.54 -9.99
CA TYR A 55 4.52 11.53 -10.55
C TYR A 55 3.14 12.11 -10.87
N ALA A 56 2.61 12.99 -10.00
CA ALA A 56 1.31 13.61 -10.16
C ALA A 56 1.15 14.45 -11.45
N LYS A 57 2.24 14.84 -12.09
CA LYS A 57 2.22 15.52 -13.39
C LYS A 57 1.75 14.61 -14.53
N TYR A 58 2.11 13.32 -14.46
CA TYR A 58 1.98 12.37 -15.56
C TYR A 58 0.98 11.24 -15.28
N PHE A 59 0.70 10.96 -14.02
CA PHE A 59 -0.11 9.83 -13.58
C PHE A 59 -1.34 10.28 -12.78
N LYS A 60 -2.34 9.40 -12.75
CA LYS A 60 -3.37 9.42 -11.71
C LYS A 60 -2.87 8.55 -10.57
N VAL A 61 -2.42 9.20 -9.50
CA VAL A 61 -1.79 8.51 -8.35
C VAL A 61 -2.85 8.08 -7.35
N TYR A 62 -2.71 6.86 -6.86
CA TYR A 62 -3.48 6.27 -5.76
C TYR A 62 -2.51 5.73 -4.72
N LEU A 63 -2.69 6.11 -3.47
CA LEU A 63 -1.92 5.58 -2.36
C LEU A 63 -2.91 4.94 -1.39
N PHE A 64 -2.84 3.61 -1.28
CA PHE A 64 -3.78 2.80 -0.51
C PHE A 64 -3.22 2.45 0.87
N SER A 65 -4.08 2.54 1.89
CA SER A 65 -3.84 1.92 3.19
C SER A 65 -4.13 0.42 3.16
N ARG A 66 -3.97 -0.23 4.32
CA ARG A 66 -4.57 -1.54 4.59
C ARG A 66 -6.06 -1.35 4.92
N LYS A 67 -6.86 -2.41 4.85
CA LYS A 67 -8.25 -2.34 5.31
C LYS A 67 -8.31 -2.07 6.82
N ASN A 68 -9.36 -1.38 7.27
CA ASN A 68 -9.46 -0.91 8.65
C ASN A 68 -9.58 -2.05 9.68
N MET A 69 -10.21 -3.17 9.31
CA MET A 69 -10.34 -4.35 10.17
C MET A 69 -9.47 -5.47 9.64
N ILE A 70 -8.33 -5.68 10.28
CA ILE A 70 -7.37 -6.72 9.93
C ILE A 70 -7.71 -8.00 10.73
N PRO A 71 -8.02 -9.12 10.08
CA PRO A 71 -8.26 -10.39 10.76
C PRO A 71 -7.01 -10.92 11.46
N LYS A 72 -7.20 -11.84 12.41
CA LYS A 72 -6.11 -12.64 12.93
C LYS A 72 -5.50 -13.48 11.78
N ASP A 73 -4.21 -13.71 11.83
CA ASP A 73 -3.44 -14.50 10.85
C ASP A 73 -3.49 -13.95 9.39
N TYR A 74 -3.68 -12.66 9.26
CA TYR A 74 -3.75 -11.95 7.98
C TYR A 74 -2.36 -11.88 7.31
N THR A 75 -2.25 -12.50 6.15
CA THR A 75 -0.98 -12.68 5.43
C THR A 75 -0.72 -11.60 4.39
N ILE A 76 0.51 -11.55 3.87
CA ILE A 76 0.87 -10.69 2.72
C ILE A 76 0.03 -11.04 1.47
N ALA A 77 -0.26 -12.34 1.28
CA ALA A 77 -1.11 -12.79 0.18
C ALA A 77 -2.54 -12.26 0.30
N ASP A 78 -3.12 -12.30 1.51
CA ASP A 78 -4.45 -11.73 1.77
C ASP A 78 -4.47 -10.21 1.53
N MET A 79 -3.39 -9.50 1.91
CA MET A 79 -3.24 -8.07 1.62
C MET A 79 -3.22 -7.79 0.12
N ALA A 80 -2.59 -8.65 -0.66
CA ALA A 80 -2.57 -8.53 -2.12
C ALA A 80 -3.95 -8.82 -2.73
N ASP A 81 -4.68 -9.80 -2.21
CA ASP A 81 -6.05 -10.08 -2.62
C ASP A 81 -6.99 -8.90 -2.34
N ASP A 82 -6.84 -8.24 -1.20
CA ASP A 82 -7.60 -7.04 -0.89
C ASP A 82 -7.25 -5.88 -1.84
N GLN A 83 -5.97 -5.68 -2.17
CA GLN A 83 -5.58 -4.69 -3.17
C GLN A 83 -6.21 -4.99 -4.54
N ALA A 84 -6.19 -6.25 -4.98
CA ALA A 84 -6.82 -6.66 -6.24
C ALA A 84 -8.33 -6.40 -6.25
N LYS A 85 -9.04 -6.75 -5.17
CA LYS A 85 -10.47 -6.45 -5.01
C LYS A 85 -10.76 -4.96 -5.14
N VAL A 86 -9.97 -4.13 -4.44
CA VAL A 86 -10.14 -2.68 -4.45
C VAL A 86 -9.88 -2.10 -5.83
N LEU A 87 -8.81 -2.49 -6.51
CA LEU A 87 -8.52 -2.05 -7.87
C LEU A 87 -9.67 -2.40 -8.82
N LYS A 88 -10.17 -3.64 -8.77
CA LYS A 88 -11.32 -4.09 -9.58
C LYS A 88 -12.60 -3.29 -9.25
N THR A 89 -12.88 -3.03 -7.97
CA THR A 89 -14.03 -2.23 -7.54
C THR A 89 -13.98 -0.78 -8.06
N LEU A 90 -12.78 -0.21 -8.14
CA LEU A 90 -12.56 1.13 -8.66
C LEU A 90 -12.42 1.19 -10.20
N GLY A 91 -12.51 0.05 -10.89
CA GLY A 91 -12.33 -0.04 -12.33
C GLY A 91 -10.90 0.28 -12.77
N ILE A 92 -9.91 0.01 -11.92
CA ILE A 92 -8.50 0.26 -12.19
C ILE A 92 -7.86 -1.01 -12.74
N SER A 93 -7.35 -0.93 -13.96
CA SER A 93 -6.54 -1.95 -14.63
C SER A 93 -5.26 -1.31 -15.17
N ASP A 94 -4.36 -2.12 -15.71
CA ASP A 94 -3.15 -1.67 -16.40
C ASP A 94 -2.30 -0.68 -15.57
N ALA A 95 -2.25 -0.87 -14.26
CA ALA A 95 -1.58 0.04 -13.36
C ALA A 95 -0.05 -0.12 -13.36
N CYS A 96 0.66 1.00 -13.22
CA CYS A 96 2.02 0.98 -12.71
C CYS A 96 1.94 0.91 -11.18
N VAL A 97 2.53 -0.12 -10.57
CA VAL A 97 2.48 -0.34 -9.12
C VAL A 97 3.86 -0.14 -8.52
N MET A 98 3.94 0.68 -7.47
CA MET A 98 5.14 0.86 -6.66
C MET A 98 4.88 0.37 -5.24
N GLY A 99 5.63 -0.64 -4.82
CA GLY A 99 5.59 -1.15 -3.45
C GLY A 99 6.85 -0.81 -2.67
N VAL A 100 6.69 -0.30 -1.45
CA VAL A 100 7.80 0.08 -0.57
C VAL A 100 7.83 -0.86 0.64
N SER A 101 8.99 -1.45 0.96
CA SER A 101 9.16 -2.32 2.12
C SER A 101 8.12 -3.46 2.12
N GLN A 102 7.29 -3.62 3.15
CA GLN A 102 6.18 -4.59 3.18
C GLN A 102 5.23 -4.40 1.99
N GLY A 103 4.98 -3.16 1.55
CA GLY A 103 4.19 -2.87 0.36
C GLY A 103 4.78 -3.48 -0.92
N GLY A 104 6.10 -3.63 -0.98
CA GLY A 104 6.77 -4.34 -2.07
C GLY A 104 6.48 -5.84 -2.07
N MET A 105 6.45 -6.48 -0.91
CA MET A 105 6.03 -7.89 -0.78
C MET A 105 4.59 -8.08 -1.28
N ILE A 106 3.68 -7.19 -0.86
CA ILE A 106 2.28 -7.19 -1.32
C ILE A 106 2.22 -7.00 -2.84
N SER A 107 2.99 -6.05 -3.38
CA SER A 107 3.01 -5.76 -4.82
C SER A 107 3.53 -6.93 -5.66
N MET A 108 4.50 -7.69 -5.16
CA MET A 108 4.98 -8.91 -5.81
C MET A 108 3.88 -9.97 -5.88
N HIS A 109 3.15 -10.22 -4.77
CA HIS A 109 2.01 -11.13 -4.77
C HIS A 109 0.89 -10.66 -5.70
N LEU A 110 0.60 -9.35 -5.69
CA LEU A 110 -0.40 -8.74 -6.57
C LEU A 110 -0.05 -8.97 -8.05
N ALA A 111 1.18 -8.65 -8.45
CA ALA A 111 1.61 -8.81 -9.84
C ALA A 111 1.68 -10.28 -10.28
N ALA A 112 2.07 -11.20 -9.39
CA ALA A 112 2.14 -12.62 -9.71
C ALA A 112 0.75 -13.27 -9.83
N LYS A 113 -0.21 -12.88 -8.97
CA LYS A 113 -1.54 -13.50 -8.92
C LYS A 113 -2.56 -12.81 -9.82
N TYR A 114 -2.39 -11.51 -10.08
CA TYR A 114 -3.31 -10.67 -10.86
C TYR A 114 -2.55 -9.87 -11.93
N PRO A 115 -1.87 -10.56 -12.88
CA PRO A 115 -1.02 -9.89 -13.87
C PRO A 115 -1.81 -8.92 -14.76
N GLU A 116 -3.11 -9.12 -14.92
CA GLU A 116 -4.01 -8.23 -15.66
C GLU A 116 -4.18 -6.84 -15.02
N LEU A 117 -3.85 -6.69 -13.75
CA LEU A 117 -3.95 -5.41 -13.04
C LEU A 117 -2.63 -4.60 -13.07
N VAL A 118 -1.50 -5.25 -13.38
CA VAL A 118 -0.16 -4.67 -13.19
C VAL A 118 0.63 -4.69 -14.49
N THR A 119 0.84 -3.52 -15.09
CA THR A 119 1.68 -3.41 -16.30
C THR A 119 3.15 -3.16 -15.99
N LYS A 120 3.43 -2.47 -14.88
CA LYS A 120 4.80 -2.19 -14.44
C LYS A 120 4.88 -2.31 -12.93
N LEU A 121 5.95 -2.91 -12.44
CA LEU A 121 6.21 -3.09 -11.01
C LEU A 121 7.51 -2.39 -10.62
N VAL A 122 7.43 -1.50 -9.64
CA VAL A 122 8.57 -0.83 -9.02
C VAL A 122 8.68 -1.30 -7.58
N LEU A 123 9.83 -1.85 -7.22
CA LEU A 123 10.09 -2.39 -5.90
C LEU A 123 11.16 -1.53 -5.20
N ALA A 124 10.80 -0.92 -4.07
CA ALA A 124 11.69 -0.06 -3.32
C ALA A 124 11.92 -0.60 -1.91
N ASN A 125 13.19 -0.78 -1.53
CA ASN A 125 13.60 -1.23 -0.19
C ASN A 125 12.81 -2.45 0.31
N THR A 126 12.71 -3.49 -0.50
CA THR A 126 11.90 -4.69 -0.22
C THR A 126 12.64 -5.97 -0.56
N ALA A 127 12.11 -7.09 -0.09
CA ALA A 127 12.60 -8.43 -0.38
C ALA A 127 11.41 -9.37 -0.67
N PRO A 128 11.61 -10.42 -1.46
CA PRO A 128 10.52 -11.35 -1.79
C PRO A 128 10.07 -12.20 -0.59
N TYR A 129 10.94 -12.39 0.39
CA TYR A 129 10.66 -13.13 1.63
C TYR A 129 11.52 -12.59 2.77
N ALA A 130 11.10 -12.85 4.00
CA ALA A 130 11.87 -12.53 5.19
C ALA A 130 13.02 -13.53 5.35
N ASN A 131 14.24 -13.10 5.09
CA ASN A 131 15.46 -13.86 5.43
C ASN A 131 15.71 -13.83 6.96
N ASP A 132 16.73 -14.53 7.43
CA ASP A 132 17.00 -14.66 8.87
C ASP A 132 17.34 -13.31 9.53
N VAL A 133 17.98 -12.39 8.81
CA VAL A 133 18.26 -11.04 9.31
C VAL A 133 16.95 -10.28 9.54
N ILE A 134 16.05 -10.27 8.56
CA ILE A 134 14.74 -9.63 8.68
C ILE A 134 13.93 -10.25 9.82
N LYS A 135 13.90 -11.59 9.92
CA LYS A 135 13.20 -12.30 11.00
C LYS A 135 13.72 -11.92 12.38
N THR A 136 15.05 -11.83 12.54
CA THR A 136 15.68 -11.44 13.79
C THR A 136 15.30 -10.01 14.17
N VAL A 137 15.46 -9.05 13.25
CA VAL A 137 15.15 -7.63 13.50
C VAL A 137 13.66 -7.43 13.81
N VAL A 138 12.77 -8.01 13.00
CA VAL A 138 11.32 -7.90 13.23
C VAL A 138 10.91 -8.62 14.51
N GLY A 139 11.52 -9.76 14.82
CA GLY A 139 11.33 -10.47 16.10
C GLY A 139 11.64 -9.59 17.30
N THR A 140 12.76 -8.88 17.25
CA THR A 140 13.14 -7.92 18.32
C THR A 140 12.07 -6.82 18.47
N TRP A 141 11.55 -6.26 17.38
CA TRP A 141 10.48 -5.26 17.46
C TRP A 141 9.18 -5.80 18.03
N ILE A 142 8.84 -7.04 17.69
CA ILE A 142 7.66 -7.73 18.26
C ILE A 142 7.82 -7.92 19.77
N ASP A 143 9.00 -8.32 20.22
CA ASP A 143 9.26 -8.53 21.64
C ASP A 143 9.26 -7.21 22.43
N MET A 144 9.84 -6.13 21.88
CA MET A 144 9.74 -4.79 22.44
C MET A 144 8.28 -4.33 22.55
N ALA A 145 7.49 -4.54 21.50
CA ALA A 145 6.07 -4.18 21.51
C ALA A 145 5.27 -4.95 22.56
N LYS A 146 5.54 -6.25 22.76
CA LYS A 146 4.92 -7.06 23.82
C LYS A 146 5.27 -6.61 25.22
N GLN A 147 6.47 -6.05 25.41
CA GLN A 147 6.94 -5.52 26.70
C GLN A 147 6.43 -4.09 26.95
N GLY A 148 5.74 -3.47 25.99
CA GLY A 148 5.28 -2.08 26.09
C GLY A 148 6.43 -1.07 25.98
N ASP A 149 7.58 -1.49 25.49
CA ASP A 149 8.72 -0.62 25.23
C ASP A 149 8.58 0.02 23.85
N PHE A 150 7.99 1.22 23.85
CA PHE A 150 7.76 2.03 22.66
C PHE A 150 8.69 3.26 22.61
N LYS A 151 9.77 3.23 23.35
CA LYS A 151 10.72 4.35 23.36
C LYS A 151 11.61 4.26 22.13
N ASP A 152 11.36 5.22 21.24
CA ASP A 152 12.16 5.80 20.16
C ASP A 152 12.86 4.85 19.18
#